data_c1e574ccae4903cc589bc7754b8e3199
#
_entry.id   c1e574ccae4903cc589bc7754b8e3199
#
_cell.length_a   1.000
_cell.length_b   1.000
_cell.length_c   1.000
_cell.angle_alpha   90.00
_cell.angle_beta   90.00
_cell.angle_gamma   90.00
#
_symmetry.space_group_name_H-M   'P 1'
#
loop_
_entity.id
_entity.type
_entity.pdbx_description
1 polymer ?
#
loop_
_entity_poly.entity_id
_entity_poly.type
_entity_poly.pdbx_seq_one_letter_code
_entity_poly.pdbx_strand_id
1 'polypeptide(L)'
;EMSASLVGSEMCIRDRYMTNERPLLLLSNDDGVNAKGIQELIAALRTVADLIVIAPDGPRSGSSGAITSEHPLRCTKMRQEPGLIVYKCSGSPVDCVKLALHALVPRKPDMVIGGINHGDNSSVNVHYSGTMGVVIEGCLKGIPSVGFSLCNHSADADFSATLPYVRRIVEEVLAKGLPVGKCLNVNFPDTNELKGVRICRQTDGVWTNEFVKADHPRGGYYYWLTGEYQNNEPDAEDTDHWALEHGYVAITPTQIDVTAYSLMEDLKHWNWNV
;
A
#
# COMPACT_ATOMS: atom_id res chain seq x y z
N GLU A 1 7.76 29.58 -20.85
CA GLU A 1 7.42 29.50 -19.39
C GLU A 1 7.18 28.06 -18.86
N MET A 2 7.66 27.02 -19.55
CA MET A 2 7.56 25.62 -19.07
C MET A 2 8.90 25.00 -18.61
N SER A 3 9.96 25.80 -18.42
CA SER A 3 11.29 25.26 -18.05
C SER A 3 11.65 25.34 -16.55
N ALA A 4 10.88 26.08 -15.75
CA ALA A 4 11.23 26.30 -14.33
C ALA A 4 10.80 25.15 -13.38
N SER A 5 9.82 24.30 -13.76
CA SER A 5 9.33 23.20 -12.90
C SER A 5 10.22 21.95 -12.94
N LEU A 6 10.92 21.70 -14.05
CA LEU A 6 11.83 20.55 -14.20
C LEU A 6 13.16 20.73 -13.46
N VAL A 7 13.64 21.97 -13.36
CA VAL A 7 14.92 22.28 -12.70
C VAL A 7 14.87 22.06 -11.18
N GLY A 8 13.69 22.28 -10.56
CA GLY A 8 13.51 22.06 -9.11
C GLY A 8 13.52 20.58 -8.70
N SER A 9 13.00 19.68 -9.54
CA SER A 9 12.97 18.25 -9.24
C SER A 9 14.34 17.57 -9.45
N GLU A 10 15.08 17.97 -10.48
CA GLU A 10 16.41 17.43 -10.73
C GLU A 10 17.44 17.90 -9.68
N MET A 11 17.30 19.13 -9.17
CA MET A 11 18.18 19.64 -8.11
C MET A 11 17.97 18.90 -6.78
N CYS A 12 16.73 18.56 -6.41
CA CYS A 12 16.44 17.75 -5.21
C CYS A 12 16.98 16.31 -5.29
N ILE A 13 17.02 15.72 -6.48
CA ILE A 13 17.53 14.36 -6.69
C ILE A 13 19.07 14.36 -6.64
N ARG A 14 19.71 15.37 -7.23
CA ARG A 14 21.19 15.48 -7.29
C ARG A 14 21.82 15.74 -5.92
N ASP A 15 21.17 16.55 -5.07
CA ASP A 15 21.66 16.86 -3.72
C ASP A 15 21.58 15.65 -2.77
N ARG A 16 20.66 14.71 -3.00
CA ARG A 16 20.53 13.49 -2.19
C ARG A 16 21.70 12.50 -2.36
N TYR A 17 22.32 12.45 -3.53
CA TYR A 17 23.49 11.59 -3.77
C TYR A 17 24.80 12.18 -3.22
N MET A 18 24.76 13.45 -2.75
CA MET A 18 25.94 14.12 -2.17
C MET A 18 25.96 14.08 -0.63
N THR A 19 24.85 13.70 0.02
CA THR A 19 24.83 13.42 1.46
C THR A 19 25.08 11.94 1.66
N ASN A 20 26.10 11.60 2.43
CA ASN A 20 26.49 10.22 2.77
C ASN A 20 25.47 9.56 3.76
N GLU A 21 24.23 10.06 3.81
CA GLU A 21 23.17 9.57 4.68
C GLU A 21 22.37 8.47 3.98
N ARG A 22 22.17 7.35 4.69
CA ARG A 22 21.34 6.26 4.22
C ARG A 22 19.89 6.75 4.05
N PRO A 23 19.15 6.26 3.02
CA PRO A 23 17.74 6.55 2.88
C PRO A 23 16.97 6.18 4.15
N LEU A 24 15.94 6.95 4.52
CA LEU A 24 15.03 6.67 5.62
C LEU A 24 13.70 6.20 5.05
N LEU A 25 13.29 4.98 5.37
CA LEU A 25 12.01 4.41 4.95
C LEU A 25 11.06 4.29 6.15
N LEU A 26 9.81 4.68 5.93
CA LEU A 26 8.71 4.46 6.88
C LEU A 26 7.88 3.25 6.40
N LEU A 27 7.81 2.20 7.21
CA LEU A 27 7.09 0.97 6.90
C LEU A 27 5.87 0.82 7.81
N SER A 28 4.75 0.36 7.22
CA SER A 28 3.56 -0.06 7.97
C SER A 28 2.81 -1.17 7.22
N ASN A 29 1.82 -1.78 7.86
CA ASN A 29 0.92 -2.77 7.26
C ASN A 29 -0.45 -2.76 7.97
N ASP A 30 -1.36 -3.61 7.54
CA ASP A 30 -2.65 -3.86 8.20
C ASP A 30 -2.76 -5.25 8.85
N ASP A 31 -1.81 -6.16 8.61
CA ASP A 31 -1.75 -7.48 9.24
C ASP A 31 -1.23 -7.43 10.69
N GLY A 32 -0.60 -6.32 11.08
CA GLY A 32 -0.04 -6.09 12.41
C GLY A 32 1.48 -6.27 12.48
N VAL A 33 2.08 -5.70 13.54
CA VAL A 33 3.53 -5.60 13.71
C VAL A 33 4.28 -6.94 13.74
N ASN A 34 3.61 -8.01 14.11
CA ASN A 34 4.19 -9.36 14.20
C ASN A 34 3.94 -10.22 12.95
N ALA A 35 3.21 -9.72 11.95
CA ALA A 35 2.92 -10.48 10.74
C ALA A 35 4.19 -10.81 9.97
N LYS A 36 4.22 -11.98 9.33
CA LYS A 36 5.41 -12.45 8.59
C LYS A 36 5.78 -11.50 7.46
N GLY A 37 4.79 -10.99 6.71
CA GLY A 37 5.04 -10.09 5.59
C GLY A 37 5.83 -8.84 5.95
N ILE A 38 5.52 -8.15 7.06
CA ILE A 38 6.28 -6.97 7.49
C ILE A 38 7.66 -7.33 8.02
N GLN A 39 7.83 -8.51 8.65
CA GLN A 39 9.15 -8.98 9.12
C GLN A 39 10.07 -9.30 7.93
N GLU A 40 9.55 -9.91 6.88
CA GLU A 40 10.29 -10.17 5.65
C GLU A 40 10.64 -8.86 4.91
N LEU A 41 9.72 -7.89 4.90
CA LEU A 41 9.99 -6.55 4.35
C LEU A 41 11.12 -5.83 5.10
N ILE A 42 11.13 -5.89 6.44
CA ILE A 42 12.22 -5.37 7.27
C ILE A 42 13.54 -6.05 6.92
N ALA A 43 13.56 -7.38 6.86
CA ALA A 43 14.76 -8.15 6.55
C ALA A 43 15.33 -7.78 5.17
N ALA A 44 14.48 -7.62 4.16
CA ALA A 44 14.88 -7.26 2.81
C ALA A 44 15.46 -5.84 2.70
N LEU A 45 14.93 -4.86 3.45
CA LEU A 45 15.25 -3.44 3.25
C LEU A 45 16.27 -2.88 4.25
N ARG A 46 16.48 -3.49 5.41
CA ARG A 46 17.43 -3.00 6.42
C ARG A 46 18.90 -2.91 5.94
N THR A 47 19.23 -3.61 4.87
CA THR A 47 20.57 -3.55 4.27
C THR A 47 20.78 -2.34 3.37
N VAL A 48 19.70 -1.76 2.83
CA VAL A 48 19.73 -0.65 1.88
C VAL A 48 19.32 0.69 2.46
N ALA A 49 18.59 0.70 3.59
CA ALA A 49 18.05 1.91 4.20
C ALA A 49 17.98 1.81 5.73
N ASP A 50 17.80 2.96 6.38
CA ASP A 50 17.36 3.04 7.76
C ASP A 50 15.83 2.94 7.82
N LEU A 51 15.30 2.20 8.78
CA LEU A 51 13.89 1.84 8.85
C LEU A 51 13.23 2.36 10.13
N ILE A 52 12.15 3.10 9.98
CA ILE A 52 11.15 3.31 11.03
C ILE A 52 9.94 2.47 10.67
N VAL A 53 9.59 1.55 11.54
CA VAL A 53 8.44 0.67 11.36
C VAL A 53 7.40 1.00 12.43
N ILE A 54 6.18 1.22 12.01
CA ILE A 54 5.05 1.38 12.91
C ILE A 54 3.85 0.64 12.34
N ALA A 55 3.31 -0.30 13.07
CA ALA A 55 2.21 -1.12 12.60
C ALA A 55 1.17 -1.34 13.71
N PRO A 56 -0.06 -1.68 13.34
CA PRO A 56 -1.10 -2.03 14.30
C PRO A 56 -0.68 -3.16 15.24
N ASP A 57 -1.27 -3.18 16.43
CA ASP A 57 -1.05 -4.21 17.45
C ASP A 57 -1.71 -5.56 17.11
N GLY A 58 -2.54 -5.60 16.09
CA GLY A 58 -3.18 -6.79 15.52
C GLY A 58 -3.76 -6.51 14.14
N PRO A 59 -4.36 -7.50 13.49
CA PRO A 59 -4.93 -7.38 12.15
C PRO A 59 -6.01 -6.30 12.07
N ARG A 60 -5.97 -5.53 10.97
CA ARG A 60 -6.93 -4.48 10.61
C ARG A 60 -7.37 -4.61 9.13
N SER A 61 -7.50 -5.85 8.65
CA SER A 61 -7.92 -6.12 7.27
C SER A 61 -9.25 -5.43 6.94
N GLY A 62 -9.37 -4.91 5.72
CA GLY A 62 -10.56 -4.17 5.29
C GLY A 62 -10.71 -2.78 5.90
N SER A 63 -9.68 -2.25 6.58
CA SER A 63 -9.75 -0.93 7.21
C SER A 63 -9.65 0.25 6.24
N SER A 64 -9.24 0.01 4.98
CA SER A 64 -9.12 1.07 3.97
C SER A 64 -8.31 2.29 4.49
N GLY A 65 -8.83 3.49 4.28
CA GLY A 65 -8.30 4.76 4.79
C GLY A 65 -8.84 5.18 6.17
N ALA A 66 -9.35 4.25 6.99
CA ALA A 66 -9.95 4.57 8.29
C ALA A 66 -8.96 5.26 9.23
N ILE A 67 -9.47 6.26 9.98
CA ILE A 67 -8.74 6.98 11.04
C ILE A 67 -9.46 6.84 12.37
N THR A 68 -8.71 6.82 13.48
CA THR A 68 -9.23 6.75 14.83
C THR A 68 -9.35 8.17 15.41
N SER A 69 -10.56 8.72 15.42
CA SER A 69 -10.84 10.07 15.95
C SER A 69 -11.44 10.08 17.35
N GLU A 70 -12.03 8.97 17.79
CA GLU A 70 -12.81 8.91 19.03
C GLU A 70 -12.02 8.44 20.25
N HIS A 71 -10.84 7.84 20.04
CA HIS A 71 -10.03 7.27 21.09
C HIS A 71 -8.56 7.66 20.96
N PRO A 72 -7.83 7.83 22.09
CA PRO A 72 -6.40 8.11 22.04
C PRO A 72 -5.62 6.91 21.53
N LEU A 73 -4.60 7.18 20.71
CA LEU A 73 -3.68 6.16 20.22
C LEU A 73 -2.60 5.86 21.27
N ARG A 74 -2.29 4.59 21.42
CA ARG A 74 -1.14 4.11 22.21
C ARG A 74 -0.06 3.61 21.27
N CYS A 75 1.15 4.13 21.44
CA CYS A 75 2.30 3.73 20.66
C CYS A 75 3.40 3.23 21.62
N THR A 76 3.94 2.05 21.34
CA THR A 76 4.98 1.43 22.17
C THR A 76 6.16 1.06 21.28
N LYS A 77 7.35 1.50 21.67
CA LYS A 77 8.60 1.06 21.03
C LYS A 77 8.87 -0.40 21.41
N MET A 78 8.94 -1.27 20.40
CA MET A 78 9.15 -2.71 20.57
C MET A 78 10.60 -3.12 20.40
N ARG A 79 11.32 -2.45 19.48
CA ARG A 79 12.70 -2.80 19.10
C ARG A 79 13.45 -1.56 18.67
N GLN A 80 14.72 -1.48 19.02
CA GLN A 80 15.64 -0.44 18.56
C GLN A 80 17.02 -1.05 18.35
N GLU A 81 17.51 -0.94 17.12
CA GLU A 81 18.82 -1.41 16.68
C GLU A 81 19.44 -0.34 15.76
N PRO A 82 20.75 -0.38 15.48
CA PRO A 82 21.32 0.48 14.47
C PRO A 82 20.58 0.37 13.13
N GLY A 83 20.04 1.47 12.64
CA GLY A 83 19.27 1.54 11.40
C GLY A 83 17.87 0.94 11.44
N LEU A 84 17.32 0.61 12.64
CA LEU A 84 15.97 0.05 12.75
C LEU A 84 15.30 0.44 14.07
N ILE A 85 14.12 1.03 13.99
CA ILE A 85 13.23 1.22 15.14
C ILE A 85 11.84 0.68 14.78
N VAL A 86 11.27 -0.15 15.66
CA VAL A 86 9.94 -0.76 15.46
C VAL A 86 9.01 -0.31 16.58
N TYR A 87 7.85 0.17 16.19
CA TYR A 87 6.75 0.58 17.06
C TYR A 87 5.50 -0.26 16.81
N LYS A 88 4.75 -0.50 17.88
CA LYS A 88 3.40 -1.05 17.86
C LYS A 88 2.40 0.06 18.21
N CYS A 89 1.30 0.16 17.45
CA CYS A 89 0.26 1.17 17.64
C CYS A 89 -1.12 0.52 17.78
N SER A 90 -2.00 1.11 18.61
CA SER A 90 -3.38 0.64 18.78
C SER A 90 -4.33 1.13 17.69
N GLY A 91 -3.87 2.00 16.79
CA GLY A 91 -4.67 2.60 15.73
C GLY A 91 -4.75 1.78 14.45
N SER A 92 -5.37 2.38 13.44
CA SER A 92 -5.42 1.87 12.08
C SER A 92 -4.05 1.95 11.39
N PRO A 93 -3.85 1.32 10.22
CA PRO A 93 -2.65 1.50 9.41
C PRO A 93 -2.37 2.97 9.05
N VAL A 94 -3.41 3.72 8.72
CA VAL A 94 -3.34 5.16 8.42
C VAL A 94 -2.92 5.97 9.64
N ASP A 95 -3.47 5.65 10.82
CA ASP A 95 -3.07 6.29 12.09
C ASP A 95 -1.58 6.07 12.38
N CYS A 96 -1.07 4.86 12.09
CA CYS A 96 0.34 4.54 12.23
C CYS A 96 1.22 5.50 11.41
N VAL A 97 0.90 5.69 10.13
CA VAL A 97 1.64 6.61 9.26
C VAL A 97 1.54 8.05 9.75
N LYS A 98 0.32 8.51 10.08
CA LYS A 98 0.09 9.87 10.58
C LYS A 98 0.90 10.15 11.85
N LEU A 99 0.85 9.23 12.82
CA LEU A 99 1.57 9.35 14.08
C LEU A 99 3.09 9.34 13.85
N ALA A 100 3.59 8.44 13.00
CA ALA A 100 5.01 8.37 12.68
C ALA A 100 5.51 9.68 12.08
N LEU A 101 4.82 10.21 11.07
CA LEU A 101 5.20 11.45 10.39
C LEU A 101 5.12 12.68 11.30
N HIS A 102 4.23 12.64 12.32
CA HIS A 102 4.09 13.74 13.27
C HIS A 102 5.14 13.71 14.38
N ALA A 103 5.47 12.53 14.93
CA ALA A 103 6.16 12.45 16.22
C ALA A 103 7.35 11.47 16.30
N LEU A 104 7.52 10.54 15.34
CA LEU A 104 8.46 9.45 15.54
C LEU A 104 9.65 9.49 14.56
N VAL A 105 9.46 10.02 13.38
CA VAL A 105 10.54 10.11 12.39
C VAL A 105 11.45 11.31 12.68
N PRO A 106 12.77 11.14 12.61
CA PRO A 106 13.72 12.24 12.88
C PRO A 106 13.77 13.28 11.74
N ARG A 107 13.36 12.89 10.55
CA ARG A 107 13.26 13.72 9.35
C ARG A 107 12.17 13.17 8.42
N LYS A 108 11.79 13.92 7.39
CA LYS A 108 10.86 13.42 6.37
C LYS A 108 11.42 12.14 5.75
N PRO A 109 10.68 11.01 5.74
CA PRO A 109 11.11 9.79 5.08
C PRO A 109 11.27 9.99 3.57
N ASP A 110 12.21 9.26 2.99
CA ASP A 110 12.43 9.24 1.55
C ASP A 110 11.37 8.41 0.81
N MET A 111 10.73 7.47 1.52
CA MET A 111 9.62 6.66 1.01
C MET A 111 8.75 6.14 2.14
N VAL A 112 7.45 5.97 1.86
CA VAL A 112 6.52 5.21 2.69
C VAL A 112 6.21 3.89 1.99
N ILE A 113 6.27 2.77 2.73
CA ILE A 113 6.04 1.44 2.20
C ILE A 113 4.97 0.74 3.02
N GLY A 114 3.93 0.26 2.33
CA GLY A 114 2.89 -0.60 2.88
C GLY A 114 3.19 -2.08 2.62
N GLY A 115 3.02 -2.96 3.61
CA GLY A 115 3.03 -4.40 3.41
C GLY A 115 4.18 -5.16 4.09
N ILE A 116 4.58 -6.35 3.60
CA ILE A 116 3.93 -7.08 2.48
C ILE A 116 2.61 -7.68 3.00
N ASN A 117 1.50 -7.35 2.34
CA ASN A 117 0.17 -7.81 2.72
C ASN A 117 0.00 -9.32 2.46
N HIS A 118 -0.72 -9.99 3.37
CA HIS A 118 -1.22 -11.34 3.15
C HIS A 118 -2.57 -11.28 2.43
N GLY A 119 -2.58 -11.52 1.13
CA GLY A 119 -3.69 -11.35 0.19
C GLY A 119 -3.41 -10.20 -0.80
N ASP A 120 -4.03 -10.26 -1.96
CA ASP A 120 -3.86 -9.26 -2.99
C ASP A 120 -4.68 -7.99 -2.72
N ASN A 121 -4.22 -6.91 -3.31
CA ASN A 121 -4.89 -5.61 -3.35
C ASN A 121 -5.12 -5.18 -4.81
N SER A 122 -5.28 -6.15 -5.70
CA SER A 122 -5.59 -5.92 -7.12
C SER A 122 -7.07 -5.59 -7.31
N SER A 123 -7.45 -5.13 -8.50
CA SER A 123 -8.83 -4.81 -8.85
C SER A 123 -9.52 -3.90 -7.82
N VAL A 124 -10.76 -4.20 -7.49
CA VAL A 124 -11.58 -3.47 -6.50
C VAL A 124 -11.04 -3.57 -5.07
N ASN A 125 -10.18 -4.55 -4.75
CA ASN A 125 -9.63 -4.72 -3.40
C ASN A 125 -8.78 -3.52 -2.95
N VAL A 126 -8.21 -2.75 -3.88
CA VAL A 126 -7.48 -1.51 -3.59
C VAL A 126 -8.30 -0.54 -2.72
N HIS A 127 -9.61 -0.51 -2.88
CA HIS A 127 -10.51 0.41 -2.16
C HIS A 127 -10.73 0.00 -0.68
N TYR A 128 -10.55 -1.27 -0.35
CA TYR A 128 -10.74 -1.81 1.01
C TYR A 128 -9.42 -2.01 1.75
N SER A 129 -8.31 -1.89 1.06
CA SER A 129 -6.97 -2.21 1.55
C SER A 129 -6.45 -1.24 2.60
N GLY A 130 -6.12 -1.75 3.79
CA GLY A 130 -5.39 -0.99 4.81
C GLY A 130 -3.92 -0.75 4.40
N THR A 131 -3.30 -1.69 3.70
CA THR A 131 -1.96 -1.53 3.11
C THR A 131 -1.94 -0.37 2.10
N MET A 132 -2.96 -0.26 1.22
CA MET A 132 -3.05 0.90 0.32
C MET A 132 -3.43 2.18 1.07
N GLY A 133 -4.14 2.09 2.19
CA GLY A 133 -4.35 3.22 3.10
C GLY A 133 -3.04 3.82 3.59
N VAL A 134 -2.06 3.00 3.98
CA VAL A 134 -0.67 3.43 4.33
C VAL A 134 -0.03 4.18 3.17
N VAL A 135 -0.10 3.62 1.97
CA VAL A 135 0.52 4.16 0.75
C VAL A 135 -0.10 5.49 0.34
N ILE A 136 -1.42 5.55 0.35
CA ILE A 136 -2.20 6.76 0.02
C ILE A 136 -1.88 7.87 1.03
N GLU A 137 -1.82 7.57 2.34
CA GLU A 137 -1.46 8.58 3.35
C GLU A 137 -0.04 9.14 3.14
N GLY A 138 0.93 8.28 2.83
CA GLY A 138 2.29 8.71 2.47
C GLY A 138 2.30 9.62 1.24
N CYS A 139 1.55 9.23 0.20
CA CYS A 139 1.40 9.99 -1.04
C CYS A 139 0.74 11.35 -0.81
N LEU A 140 -0.29 11.43 0.04
CA LEU A 140 -0.95 12.69 0.47
C LEU A 140 0.02 13.65 1.16
N LYS A 141 1.06 13.13 1.81
CA LYS A 141 2.15 13.95 2.42
C LYS A 141 3.27 14.29 1.45
N GLY A 142 3.08 14.00 0.16
CA GLY A 142 4.08 14.24 -0.89
C GLY A 142 5.36 13.42 -0.68
N ILE A 143 5.20 12.18 -0.22
CA ILE A 143 6.29 11.20 -0.07
C ILE A 143 6.07 10.10 -1.11
N PRO A 144 7.09 9.69 -1.88
CA PRO A 144 7.02 8.52 -2.74
C PRO A 144 6.51 7.32 -1.95
N SER A 145 5.51 6.61 -2.45
CA SER A 145 4.85 5.55 -1.67
C SER A 145 4.54 4.33 -2.52
N VAL A 146 4.78 3.13 -1.95
CA VAL A 146 4.61 1.84 -2.63
C VAL A 146 3.94 0.85 -1.68
N GLY A 147 2.91 0.15 -2.15
CA GLY A 147 2.29 -0.98 -1.46
C GLY A 147 2.69 -2.30 -2.09
N PHE A 148 3.00 -3.29 -1.26
CA PHE A 148 3.33 -4.65 -1.69
C PHE A 148 2.35 -5.65 -1.09
N SER A 149 1.87 -6.59 -1.92
CA SER A 149 0.88 -7.60 -1.55
C SER A 149 1.19 -8.93 -2.22
N LEU A 150 1.05 -10.04 -1.50
CA LEU A 150 1.17 -11.40 -2.04
C LEU A 150 -0.21 -12.04 -2.08
N CYS A 151 -0.59 -12.65 -3.21
CA CYS A 151 -1.87 -13.34 -3.41
C CYS A 151 -1.98 -14.65 -2.59
N ASN A 152 -1.59 -14.59 -1.29
CA ASN A 152 -1.65 -15.72 -0.37
C ASN A 152 -2.03 -15.22 1.03
N HIS A 153 -3.17 -15.71 1.55
CA HIS A 153 -3.71 -15.32 2.85
C HIS A 153 -3.15 -16.13 4.03
N SER A 154 -2.30 -17.14 3.77
CA SER A 154 -1.73 -17.95 4.86
C SER A 154 -0.80 -17.11 5.74
N ALA A 155 -0.91 -17.28 7.05
CA ALA A 155 0.03 -16.66 8.00
C ALA A 155 1.48 -17.12 7.77
N ASP A 156 1.67 -18.31 7.19
CA ASP A 156 2.96 -18.92 6.88
C ASP A 156 3.37 -18.75 5.40
N ALA A 157 2.72 -17.87 4.64
CA ALA A 157 3.02 -17.61 3.23
C ALA A 157 4.53 -17.46 2.99
N ASP A 158 5.02 -17.97 1.85
CA ASP A 158 6.41 -17.82 1.45
C ASP A 158 6.60 -16.55 0.60
N PHE A 159 7.31 -15.58 1.15
CA PHE A 159 7.64 -14.33 0.48
C PHE A 159 8.96 -14.35 -0.28
N SER A 160 9.69 -15.46 -0.28
CA SER A 160 11.07 -15.51 -0.79
C SER A 160 11.21 -15.04 -2.23
N ALA A 161 10.28 -15.44 -3.11
CA ALA A 161 10.26 -15.04 -4.51
C ALA A 161 9.98 -13.54 -4.71
N THR A 162 9.30 -12.88 -3.76
CA THR A 162 8.92 -11.46 -3.85
C THR A 162 10.07 -10.53 -3.49
N LEU A 163 10.94 -10.92 -2.54
CA LEU A 163 11.91 -10.01 -1.93
C LEU A 163 12.92 -9.39 -2.91
N PRO A 164 13.42 -10.10 -3.95
CA PRO A 164 14.28 -9.47 -4.96
C PRO A 164 13.58 -8.34 -5.71
N TYR A 165 12.30 -8.53 -6.05
CA TYR A 165 11.49 -7.52 -6.73
C TYR A 165 11.17 -6.34 -5.82
N VAL A 166 10.81 -6.60 -4.56
CA VAL A 166 10.59 -5.54 -3.54
C VAL A 166 11.80 -4.64 -3.46
N ARG A 167 13.01 -5.21 -3.30
CA ARG A 167 14.25 -4.45 -3.25
C ARG A 167 14.47 -3.63 -4.52
N ARG A 168 14.34 -4.26 -5.68
CA ARG A 168 14.55 -3.58 -6.96
C ARG A 168 13.57 -2.42 -7.18
N ILE A 169 12.29 -2.61 -6.85
CA ILE A 169 11.28 -1.56 -6.99
C ILE A 169 11.58 -0.39 -6.04
N VAL A 170 11.95 -0.67 -4.79
CA VAL A 170 12.33 0.35 -3.81
C VAL A 170 13.56 1.15 -4.30
N GLU A 171 14.60 0.48 -4.80
CA GLU A 171 15.79 1.13 -5.36
C GLU A 171 15.45 2.03 -6.56
N GLU A 172 14.59 1.56 -7.48
CA GLU A 172 14.16 2.34 -8.64
C GLU A 172 13.35 3.59 -8.22
N VAL A 173 12.44 3.43 -7.25
CA VAL A 173 11.63 4.56 -6.77
C VAL A 173 12.47 5.55 -5.97
N LEU A 174 13.45 5.09 -5.19
CA LEU A 174 14.42 5.99 -4.52
C LEU A 174 15.24 6.78 -5.52
N ALA A 175 15.65 6.13 -6.62
CA ALA A 175 16.48 6.75 -7.64
C ALA A 175 15.73 7.75 -8.54
N LYS A 176 14.47 7.42 -8.91
CA LYS A 176 13.70 8.16 -9.91
C LYS A 176 12.62 9.06 -9.32
N GLY A 177 12.18 8.77 -8.09
CA GLY A 177 10.99 9.39 -7.49
C GLY A 177 9.68 8.89 -8.12
N LEU A 178 8.58 9.44 -7.63
CA LEU A 178 7.25 9.29 -8.22
C LEU A 178 6.65 10.69 -8.42
N PRO A 179 5.84 10.89 -9.48
CA PRO A 179 5.12 12.16 -9.66
C PRO A 179 4.22 12.46 -8.46
N VAL A 180 4.05 13.75 -8.14
CA VAL A 180 3.19 14.19 -7.04
C VAL A 180 1.78 13.64 -7.22
N GLY A 181 1.21 13.11 -6.13
CA GLY A 181 -0.12 12.52 -6.14
C GLY A 181 -0.22 11.14 -6.78
N LYS A 182 0.92 10.49 -7.08
CA LYS A 182 0.98 9.13 -7.62
C LYS A 182 1.73 8.22 -6.67
N CYS A 183 1.26 6.97 -6.58
CA CYS A 183 1.87 5.89 -5.81
C CYS A 183 1.78 4.57 -6.59
N LEU A 184 2.38 3.52 -6.07
CA LEU A 184 2.36 2.21 -6.73
C LEU A 184 1.64 1.18 -5.86
N ASN A 185 0.75 0.41 -6.47
CA ASN A 185 0.16 -0.81 -5.94
C ASN A 185 0.83 -2.00 -6.63
N VAL A 186 1.61 -2.78 -5.89
CA VAL A 186 2.39 -3.91 -6.42
C VAL A 186 1.86 -5.20 -5.84
N ASN A 187 1.39 -6.09 -6.71
CA ASN A 187 0.85 -7.38 -6.32
C ASN A 187 1.69 -8.51 -6.91
N PHE A 188 1.93 -9.54 -6.11
CA PHE A 188 2.69 -10.74 -6.48
C PHE A 188 1.75 -11.94 -6.53
N PRO A 189 1.77 -12.74 -7.60
CA PRO A 189 1.06 -14.02 -7.62
C PRO A 189 1.67 -15.01 -6.62
N ASP A 190 0.87 -15.94 -6.13
CA ASP A 190 1.32 -17.01 -5.24
C ASP A 190 2.06 -18.10 -6.03
N THR A 191 3.30 -17.80 -6.42
CA THR A 191 4.18 -18.73 -7.14
C THR A 191 5.64 -18.40 -6.89
N ASN A 192 6.49 -19.41 -6.91
CA ASN A 192 7.94 -19.23 -6.82
C ASN A 192 8.60 -18.97 -8.20
N GLU A 193 7.84 -19.10 -9.29
CA GLU A 193 8.31 -18.90 -10.66
C GLU A 193 7.67 -17.65 -11.27
N LEU A 194 8.16 -16.47 -10.84
CA LEU A 194 7.69 -15.19 -11.37
C LEU A 194 8.23 -14.96 -12.79
N LYS A 195 7.33 -14.69 -13.75
CA LYS A 195 7.68 -14.47 -15.16
C LYS A 195 8.18 -13.06 -15.49
N GLY A 196 8.27 -12.19 -14.49
CA GLY A 196 8.69 -10.79 -14.65
C GLY A 196 7.62 -9.80 -14.19
N VAL A 197 7.76 -8.53 -14.60
CA VAL A 197 6.90 -7.43 -14.17
C VAL A 197 6.03 -6.97 -15.34
N ARG A 198 4.74 -6.69 -15.06
CA ARG A 198 3.83 -5.98 -15.96
C ARG A 198 3.31 -4.70 -15.30
N ILE A 199 3.28 -3.63 -16.08
CA ILE A 199 2.59 -2.39 -15.69
C ILE A 199 1.15 -2.53 -16.15
N CYS A 200 0.23 -2.46 -15.20
CA CYS A 200 -1.17 -2.79 -15.42
C CYS A 200 -2.07 -1.62 -15.05
N ARG A 201 -3.28 -1.63 -15.60
CA ARG A 201 -4.40 -0.89 -15.03
C ARG A 201 -5.17 -1.77 -14.04
N GLN A 202 -5.96 -1.16 -13.19
CA GLN A 202 -6.89 -1.83 -12.32
C GLN A 202 -7.91 -2.62 -13.16
N THR A 203 -8.16 -3.88 -12.80
CA THR A 203 -9.20 -4.72 -13.41
C THR A 203 -10.59 -4.21 -13.00
N ASP A 204 -11.52 -4.15 -13.95
CA ASP A 204 -12.94 -3.99 -13.65
C ASP A 204 -13.49 -5.29 -13.08
N GLY A 205 -13.85 -5.26 -11.81
CA GLY A 205 -14.36 -6.42 -11.09
C GLY A 205 -15.22 -6.01 -9.89
N VAL A 206 -15.95 -6.97 -9.36
CA VAL A 206 -16.88 -6.76 -8.26
C VAL A 206 -16.94 -7.98 -7.36
N TRP A 207 -17.22 -7.78 -6.06
CA TRP A 207 -17.58 -8.86 -5.16
C TRP A 207 -19.08 -9.13 -5.26
N THR A 208 -19.45 -10.41 -5.25
CA THR A 208 -20.84 -10.88 -5.28
C THR A 208 -21.07 -11.88 -4.14
N ASN A 209 -22.32 -12.16 -3.82
CA ASN A 209 -22.68 -13.13 -2.76
C ASN A 209 -21.98 -12.85 -1.42
N GLU A 210 -21.85 -11.55 -1.07
CA GLU A 210 -20.95 -11.07 -0.02
C GLU A 210 -21.34 -11.45 1.41
N PHE A 211 -22.55 -12.01 1.64
CA PHE A 211 -22.98 -12.37 2.98
C PHE A 211 -23.60 -13.75 3.05
N VAL A 212 -23.17 -14.51 4.05
CA VAL A 212 -23.81 -15.76 4.46
C VAL A 212 -24.53 -15.54 5.78
N LYS A 213 -25.85 -15.81 5.79
CA LYS A 213 -26.66 -15.79 7.00
C LYS A 213 -26.45 -17.08 7.80
N ALA A 214 -26.25 -16.95 9.10
CA ALA A 214 -26.16 -18.07 10.03
C ALA A 214 -27.02 -17.86 11.26
N ASP A 215 -27.53 -18.96 11.84
CA ASP A 215 -28.37 -18.92 13.05
C ASP A 215 -27.47 -18.73 14.30
N HIS A 216 -27.89 -17.82 15.17
CA HIS A 216 -27.22 -17.65 16.45
C HIS A 216 -27.69 -18.71 17.46
N PRO A 217 -26.78 -19.40 18.19
CA PRO A 217 -27.18 -20.51 19.10
C PRO A 217 -28.18 -20.15 20.22
N ARG A 218 -28.30 -18.86 20.55
CA ARG A 218 -29.23 -18.34 21.55
C ARG A 218 -30.44 -17.63 20.97
N GLY A 219 -30.75 -17.91 19.69
CA GLY A 219 -31.83 -17.28 18.95
C GLY A 219 -31.42 -16.04 18.17
N GLY A 220 -32.13 -15.75 17.09
CA GLY A 220 -31.77 -14.73 16.11
C GLY A 220 -30.78 -15.26 15.06
N TYR A 221 -30.21 -14.35 14.29
CA TYR A 221 -29.27 -14.67 13.21
C TYR A 221 -28.18 -13.61 13.13
N TYR A 222 -27.10 -13.94 12.44
CA TYR A 222 -26.00 -13.02 12.11
C TYR A 222 -25.53 -13.29 10.69
N TYR A 223 -24.74 -12.37 10.15
CA TYR A 223 -24.18 -12.48 8.82
C TYR A 223 -22.66 -12.53 8.88
N TRP A 224 -22.07 -13.45 8.14
CA TRP A 224 -20.65 -13.45 7.85
C TRP A 224 -20.39 -12.74 6.52
N LEU A 225 -19.44 -11.79 6.52
CA LEU A 225 -18.90 -11.27 5.28
C LEU A 225 -18.07 -12.39 4.60
N THR A 226 -18.35 -12.63 3.36
CA THR A 226 -17.71 -13.61 2.48
C THR A 226 -17.67 -13.00 1.09
N GLY A 227 -17.80 -13.77 0.02
CA GLY A 227 -17.96 -13.25 -1.32
C GLY A 227 -17.23 -14.08 -2.34
N GLU A 228 -17.67 -13.91 -3.57
CA GLU A 228 -17.05 -14.45 -4.77
C GLU A 228 -16.61 -13.27 -5.64
N TYR A 229 -15.32 -13.21 -5.99
CA TYR A 229 -14.84 -12.19 -6.90
C TYR A 229 -15.25 -12.52 -8.32
N GLN A 230 -15.85 -11.55 -9.01
CA GLN A 230 -16.22 -11.62 -10.41
C GLN A 230 -15.37 -10.63 -11.21
N ASN A 231 -14.57 -11.15 -12.14
CA ASN A 231 -13.85 -10.35 -13.13
C ASN A 231 -14.79 -10.05 -14.30
N ASN A 232 -15.04 -8.78 -14.59
CA ASN A 232 -15.92 -8.34 -15.69
C ASN A 232 -15.22 -8.33 -17.05
N GLU A 233 -13.89 -8.49 -17.08
CA GLU A 233 -13.05 -8.42 -18.28
C GLU A 233 -11.92 -9.47 -18.29
N PRO A 234 -12.25 -10.77 -18.20
CA PRO A 234 -11.27 -11.83 -17.98
C PRO A 234 -10.21 -11.95 -19.09
N ASP A 235 -10.51 -11.49 -20.30
CA ASP A 235 -9.61 -11.54 -21.44
C ASP A 235 -8.74 -10.28 -21.60
N ALA A 236 -8.87 -9.29 -20.71
CA ALA A 236 -8.13 -8.03 -20.80
C ALA A 236 -6.70 -8.17 -20.26
N GLU A 237 -5.74 -8.38 -21.16
CA GLU A 237 -4.33 -8.68 -20.83
C GLU A 237 -3.55 -7.51 -20.20
N ASP A 238 -4.10 -6.30 -20.21
CA ASP A 238 -3.50 -5.08 -19.64
C ASP A 238 -3.87 -4.85 -18.17
N THR A 239 -4.61 -5.79 -17.55
CA THR A 239 -5.11 -5.68 -16.18
C THR A 239 -4.21 -6.36 -15.16
N ASP A 240 -4.32 -5.90 -13.90
CA ASP A 240 -3.57 -6.46 -12.78
C ASP A 240 -3.98 -7.90 -12.46
N HIS A 241 -5.27 -8.22 -12.50
CA HIS A 241 -5.75 -9.57 -12.24
C HIS A 241 -5.26 -10.57 -13.29
N TRP A 242 -5.35 -10.19 -14.59
CA TRP A 242 -4.82 -11.02 -15.66
C TRP A 242 -3.32 -11.30 -15.50
N ALA A 243 -2.54 -10.27 -15.15
CA ALA A 243 -1.10 -10.42 -14.93
C ALA A 243 -0.79 -11.41 -13.81
N LEU A 244 -1.55 -11.32 -12.69
CA LEU A 244 -1.40 -12.21 -11.54
C LEU A 244 -1.74 -13.67 -11.88
N GLU A 245 -2.86 -13.90 -12.57
CA GLU A 245 -3.26 -15.25 -13.02
C GLU A 245 -2.23 -15.88 -13.95
N HIS A 246 -1.48 -15.06 -14.70
CA HIS A 246 -0.47 -15.52 -15.64
C HIS A 246 0.95 -15.56 -15.06
N GLY A 247 1.12 -15.34 -13.75
CA GLY A 247 2.40 -15.48 -13.04
C GLY A 247 3.32 -14.27 -13.15
N TYR A 248 2.79 -13.09 -13.49
CA TYR A 248 3.53 -11.83 -13.51
C TYR A 248 3.32 -11.03 -12.24
N VAL A 249 4.34 -10.28 -11.84
CA VAL A 249 4.20 -9.21 -10.85
C VAL A 249 3.42 -8.06 -11.48
N ALA A 250 2.30 -7.70 -10.91
CA ALA A 250 1.47 -6.59 -11.37
C ALA A 250 1.87 -5.29 -10.66
N ILE A 251 2.23 -4.25 -11.39
CA ILE A 251 2.43 -2.89 -10.87
C ILE A 251 1.34 -2.00 -11.44
N THR A 252 0.42 -1.55 -10.58
CA THR A 252 -0.67 -0.65 -10.95
C THR A 252 -0.38 0.74 -10.41
N PRO A 253 -0.04 1.73 -11.27
CA PRO A 253 0.07 3.12 -10.85
C PRO A 253 -1.27 3.62 -10.33
N THR A 254 -1.26 4.14 -9.09
CA THR A 254 -2.46 4.59 -8.38
C THR A 254 -2.35 6.08 -8.11
N GLN A 255 -3.47 6.79 -8.09
CA GLN A 255 -3.52 8.22 -7.82
C GLN A 255 -4.44 8.55 -6.64
N ILE A 256 -4.12 9.65 -5.94
CA ILE A 256 -4.90 10.14 -4.80
C ILE A 256 -6.03 11.08 -5.22
N ASP A 257 -5.96 11.65 -6.41
CA ASP A 257 -7.04 12.47 -6.96
C ASP A 257 -8.07 11.56 -7.63
N VAL A 258 -9.23 11.45 -7.01
CA VAL A 258 -10.35 10.61 -7.46
C VAL A 258 -11.36 11.36 -8.30
N THR A 259 -11.04 12.59 -8.77
CA THR A 259 -11.92 13.42 -9.58
C THR A 259 -12.10 12.82 -10.98
N ALA A 260 -13.34 12.57 -11.38
CA ALA A 260 -13.68 12.18 -12.75
C ALA A 260 -13.71 13.42 -13.65
N TYR A 261 -12.57 13.84 -14.15
CA TYR A 261 -12.42 15.09 -14.94
C TYR A 261 -13.30 15.14 -16.19
N SER A 262 -13.46 14.03 -16.90
CA SER A 262 -14.35 13.95 -18.06
C SER A 262 -15.81 14.25 -17.70
N LEU A 263 -16.29 13.71 -16.59
CA LEU A 263 -17.65 13.95 -16.10
C LEU A 263 -17.88 15.41 -15.65
N MET A 264 -16.82 16.09 -15.18
CA MET A 264 -16.95 17.51 -14.79
C MET A 264 -17.42 18.39 -15.96
N GLU A 265 -16.98 18.15 -17.18
CA GLU A 265 -17.41 18.92 -18.35
C GLU A 265 -18.89 18.68 -18.66
N ASP A 266 -19.33 17.43 -18.58
CA ASP A 266 -20.74 17.08 -18.81
C ASP A 266 -21.67 17.74 -17.77
N LEU A 267 -21.26 17.69 -16.50
CA LEU A 267 -22.03 18.26 -15.37
C LEU A 267 -22.20 19.79 -15.47
N LYS A 268 -21.29 20.51 -16.13
CA LYS A 268 -21.44 21.97 -16.38
C LYS A 268 -22.63 22.29 -17.26
N HIS A 269 -23.09 21.36 -18.05
CA HIS A 269 -24.22 21.52 -18.98
C HIS A 269 -25.57 21.08 -18.38
N TRP A 270 -25.57 20.51 -17.17
CA TRP A 270 -26.81 20.13 -16.48
C TRP A 270 -27.52 21.37 -15.92
N ASN A 271 -28.84 21.27 -15.80
CA ASN A 271 -29.64 22.35 -15.19
C ASN A 271 -29.59 22.25 -13.66
N TRP A 272 -28.81 23.13 -13.02
CA TRP A 272 -28.66 23.23 -11.55
C TRP A 272 -29.53 24.32 -10.93
N ASN A 273 -30.43 24.96 -11.71
CA ASN A 273 -31.32 26.01 -11.18
C ASN A 273 -32.38 25.36 -10.27
N VAL A 274 -32.42 25.77 -9.00
CA VAL A 274 -33.38 25.32 -7.96
C VAL A 274 -34.30 26.46 -7.63
#